data_f38543849b375249c22b4b4c235ac10e
#
_entry.id   f38543849b375249c22b4b4c235ac10e
#
_cell.length_a   1.000
_cell.length_b   1.000
_cell.length_c   1.000
_cell.angle_alpha   90.00
_cell.angle_beta   90.00
_cell.angle_gamma   90.00
#
_symmetry.space_group_name_H-M   'P 1'
#
loop_
_entity.id
_entity.type
_entity.pdbx_description
1 polymer ?
#
loop_
_entity_poly.entity_id
_entity_poly.type
_entity_poly.pdbx_seq_one_letter_code
_entity_poly.pdbx_strand_id
1 'polypeptide(L)'
;MTVLRSLWLGLLGLLLLHTVSASAHSRRACQAPTRNPLKGCPKNTLLVGKDEKFTSVQDAVLSLPNNTTPYTILVLPGDYREQVNVTRQGPLTLLGQTSHPNDALKNTVNIFWSNATGTDSTGSYDNAYTSVLTIAPTFNASTTGAGPTGNPVPDDTPFGNYNFRTYNLNFINDYLPYAAGPALALSMSYANAGFYYTQFLSYQDTVSIARLC
;
A
#
# COMPACT_ATOMS: atom_id res chain seq x y z
N MET A 1 44.25 26.67 11.28
CA MET A 1 42.78 26.77 11.01
C MET A 1 42.18 25.59 10.22
N THR A 2 42.97 24.60 9.83
CA THR A 2 42.53 23.47 8.95
C THR A 2 42.06 22.23 9.71
N VAL A 3 42.41 22.04 10.95
CA VAL A 3 42.05 20.86 11.76
C VAL A 3 40.60 20.93 12.31
N LEU A 4 40.06 22.12 12.58
CA LEU A 4 38.69 22.26 13.09
C LEU A 4 37.60 21.95 12.05
N ARG A 5 37.85 22.14 10.74
CA ARG A 5 36.86 21.87 9.69
C ARG A 5 36.63 20.36 9.45
N SER A 6 37.67 19.55 9.63
CA SER A 6 37.53 18.09 9.45
C SER A 6 36.72 17.39 10.55
N LEU A 7 36.76 17.93 11.76
CA LEU A 7 35.98 17.40 12.89
C LEU A 7 34.47 17.63 12.74
N TRP A 8 34.09 18.79 12.15
CA TRP A 8 32.67 19.09 11.93
C TRP A 8 32.00 18.23 10.85
N LEU A 9 32.71 17.89 9.78
CA LEU A 9 32.22 17.02 8.71
C LEU A 9 32.04 15.57 9.19
N GLY A 10 32.92 15.11 10.09
CA GLY A 10 32.79 13.79 10.69
C GLY A 10 31.59 13.67 11.64
N LEU A 11 31.26 14.73 12.39
CA LEU A 11 30.12 14.74 13.30
C LEU A 11 28.78 14.80 12.57
N LEU A 12 28.70 15.54 11.46
CA LEU A 12 27.48 15.59 10.62
C LEU A 12 27.19 14.25 9.92
N GLY A 13 28.23 13.56 9.47
CA GLY A 13 28.09 12.23 8.86
C GLY A 13 27.61 11.16 9.86
N LEU A 14 28.06 11.23 11.11
CA LEU A 14 27.63 10.32 12.17
C LEU A 14 26.17 10.52 12.57
N LEU A 15 25.67 11.76 12.60
CA LEU A 15 24.28 12.10 12.92
C LEU A 15 23.30 11.60 11.85
N LEU A 16 23.67 11.65 10.57
CA LEU A 16 22.81 11.17 9.48
C LEU A 16 22.66 9.64 9.46
N LEU A 17 23.69 8.90 9.86
CA LEU A 17 23.63 7.44 9.94
C LEU A 17 22.71 6.93 11.06
N HIS A 18 22.58 7.67 12.16
CA HIS A 18 21.70 7.29 13.28
C HIS A 18 20.20 7.46 12.97
N THR A 19 19.82 8.41 12.12
CA THR A 19 18.40 8.64 11.78
C THR A 19 17.83 7.56 10.86
N VAL A 20 18.63 7.02 9.94
CA VAL A 20 18.21 5.92 9.05
C VAL A 20 18.06 4.60 9.82
N SER A 21 18.90 4.35 10.81
CA SER A 21 18.86 3.15 11.65
C SER A 21 17.61 3.11 12.55
N ALA A 22 17.17 4.26 13.09
CA ALA A 22 16.03 4.34 13.98
C ALA A 22 14.69 3.98 13.30
N SER A 23 14.48 4.41 12.03
CA SER A 23 13.23 4.11 11.31
C SER A 23 13.12 2.64 10.89
N ALA A 24 14.23 2.04 10.47
CA ALA A 24 14.25 0.61 10.10
C ALA A 24 14.05 -0.31 11.31
N HIS A 25 14.60 0.07 12.46
CA HIS A 25 14.40 -0.67 13.72
C HIS A 25 12.96 -0.61 14.21
N SER A 26 12.35 0.56 14.15
CA SER A 26 10.96 0.81 14.51
C SER A 26 9.97 -0.03 13.68
N ARG A 27 10.16 -0.16 12.37
CA ARG A 27 9.31 -0.99 11.50
C ARG A 27 9.34 -2.47 11.90
N ARG A 28 10.51 -3.05 12.03
CA ARG A 28 10.66 -4.48 12.43
C ARG A 28 10.07 -4.76 13.81
N ALA A 29 10.26 -3.83 14.75
CA ALA A 29 9.71 -3.95 16.09
C ALA A 29 8.17 -3.93 16.06
N CYS A 30 7.57 -3.10 15.19
CA CYS A 30 6.12 -3.02 15.02
C CYS A 30 5.56 -4.28 14.33
N GLN A 31 6.27 -4.87 13.37
CA GLN A 31 5.82 -6.07 12.65
C GLN A 31 5.96 -7.36 13.47
N ALA A 32 6.78 -7.36 14.53
CA ALA A 32 7.06 -8.58 15.29
C ALA A 32 5.81 -9.09 16.00
N PRO A 33 5.47 -10.39 15.89
CA PRO A 33 4.39 -11.00 16.64
C PRO A 33 4.66 -10.92 18.16
N THR A 34 3.80 -10.22 18.87
CA THR A 34 3.89 -10.04 20.32
C THR A 34 2.51 -10.13 20.97
N ARG A 35 2.43 -10.34 22.29
CA ARG A 35 1.16 -10.32 23.03
C ARG A 35 0.46 -8.97 23.00
N ASN A 36 1.20 -7.89 22.79
CA ASN A 36 0.68 -6.56 22.55
C ASN A 36 1.14 -6.12 21.17
N PRO A 37 0.33 -6.31 20.11
CA PRO A 37 0.73 -6.08 18.73
C PRO A 37 1.21 -4.65 18.45
N LEU A 38 0.66 -3.65 19.15
CA LEU A 38 1.05 -2.24 18.94
C LEU A 38 2.33 -1.84 19.68
N LYS A 39 2.92 -2.74 20.49
CA LYS A 39 4.19 -2.46 21.16
C LYS A 39 5.32 -2.31 20.14
N GLY A 40 5.99 -1.17 20.15
CA GLY A 40 7.07 -0.86 19.23
C GLY A 40 6.61 -0.22 17.91
N CYS A 41 5.31 -0.01 17.74
CA CYS A 41 4.75 0.71 16.60
C CYS A 41 4.80 2.24 16.78
N PRO A 42 4.77 3.01 15.67
CA PRO A 42 4.56 4.45 15.72
C PRO A 42 3.25 4.83 16.43
N LYS A 43 3.19 6.03 17.03
CA LYS A 43 2.04 6.50 17.82
C LYS A 43 0.71 6.44 17.04
N ASN A 44 0.72 6.74 15.75
CA ASN A 44 -0.49 6.77 14.90
C ASN A 44 -0.65 5.44 14.16
N THR A 45 -0.54 4.31 14.87
CA THR A 45 -0.75 2.99 14.28
C THR A 45 -2.14 2.47 14.64
N LEU A 46 -2.91 2.07 13.62
CA LEU A 46 -4.14 1.32 13.75
C LEU A 46 -3.86 -0.18 13.65
N LEU A 47 -4.68 -1.00 14.31
CA LEU A 47 -4.59 -2.44 14.28
C LEU A 47 -5.78 -3.02 13.52
N VAL A 48 -5.51 -3.94 12.60
CA VAL A 48 -6.51 -4.71 11.85
C VAL A 48 -6.33 -6.18 12.19
N GLY A 49 -7.41 -6.86 12.51
CA GLY A 49 -7.42 -8.28 12.83
C GLY A 49 -8.82 -8.79 13.12
N LYS A 50 -9.00 -10.10 13.09
CA LYS A 50 -10.32 -10.75 13.23
C LYS A 50 -11.08 -10.32 14.50
N ASP A 51 -10.35 -10.15 15.61
CA ASP A 51 -10.93 -9.83 16.92
C ASP A 51 -10.60 -8.40 17.36
N GLU A 52 -10.18 -7.53 16.42
CA GLU A 52 -9.79 -6.15 16.66
C GLU A 52 -10.92 -5.18 16.31
N LYS A 53 -10.72 -3.89 16.67
CA LYS A 53 -11.67 -2.82 16.33
C LYS A 53 -11.94 -2.75 14.82
N PHE A 54 -10.91 -2.94 14.01
CA PHE A 54 -11.02 -3.01 12.56
C PHE A 54 -10.81 -4.46 12.13
N THR A 55 -11.82 -5.03 11.50
CA THR A 55 -11.78 -6.37 10.92
C THR A 55 -11.44 -6.35 9.44
N SER A 56 -11.41 -5.16 8.82
CA SER A 56 -11.03 -4.94 7.42
C SER A 56 -9.97 -3.83 7.32
N VAL A 57 -9.07 -3.96 6.33
CA VAL A 57 -8.06 -2.96 6.02
C VAL A 57 -8.72 -1.70 5.46
N GLN A 58 -9.76 -1.87 4.63
CA GLN A 58 -10.50 -0.75 4.04
C GLN A 58 -11.17 0.12 5.10
N ASP A 59 -11.79 -0.48 6.12
CA ASP A 59 -12.42 0.29 7.20
C ASP A 59 -11.38 1.08 8.00
N ALA A 60 -10.22 0.50 8.25
CA ALA A 60 -9.12 1.20 8.89
C ALA A 60 -8.61 2.38 8.03
N VAL A 61 -8.49 2.20 6.72
CA VAL A 61 -8.11 3.27 5.78
C VAL A 61 -9.16 4.39 5.79
N LEU A 62 -10.44 4.06 5.71
CA LEU A 62 -11.54 5.03 5.69
C LEU A 62 -11.68 5.80 7.01
N SER A 63 -11.25 5.21 8.13
CA SER A 63 -11.28 5.88 9.44
C SER A 63 -10.23 6.97 9.59
N LEU A 64 -9.24 7.03 8.70
CA LEU A 64 -8.15 8.00 8.78
C LEU A 64 -8.62 9.39 8.31
N PRO A 65 -8.23 10.46 9.01
CA PRO A 65 -8.53 11.81 8.54
C PRO A 65 -7.75 12.12 7.26
N ASN A 66 -8.40 12.87 6.35
CA ASN A 66 -7.74 13.34 5.12
C ASN A 66 -6.85 14.55 5.43
N ASN A 67 -5.67 14.29 5.98
CA ASN A 67 -4.65 15.28 6.32
C ASN A 67 -3.25 14.76 6.00
N THR A 68 -2.22 15.55 6.28
CA THR A 68 -0.81 15.21 6.00
C THR A 68 -0.13 14.39 7.11
N THR A 69 -0.82 14.08 8.21
CA THR A 69 -0.26 13.29 9.31
C THR A 69 0.06 11.86 8.82
N PRO A 70 1.29 11.35 9.08
CA PRO A 70 1.63 9.96 8.78
C PRO A 70 0.85 8.98 9.66
N TYR A 71 0.30 7.95 9.03
CA TYR A 71 -0.35 6.82 9.72
C TYR A 71 0.27 5.49 9.31
N THR A 72 0.17 4.55 10.22
CA THR A 72 0.51 3.14 9.98
C THR A 72 -0.71 2.28 10.27
N ILE A 73 -0.95 1.26 9.47
CA ILE A 73 -1.92 0.21 9.74
C ILE A 73 -1.14 -1.11 9.85
N LEU A 74 -1.14 -1.70 11.04
CA LEU A 74 -0.61 -3.03 11.26
C LEU A 74 -1.73 -4.03 11.05
N VAL A 75 -1.52 -4.97 10.12
CA VAL A 75 -2.48 -6.01 9.77
C VAL A 75 -1.98 -7.33 10.33
N LEU A 76 -2.78 -7.96 11.18
CA LEU A 76 -2.49 -9.27 11.78
C LEU A 76 -2.59 -10.39 10.75
N PRO A 77 -1.94 -11.54 10.96
CA PRO A 77 -2.03 -12.70 10.07
C PRO A 77 -3.47 -13.10 9.79
N GLY A 78 -3.80 -13.33 8.53
CA GLY A 78 -5.13 -13.73 8.10
C GLY A 78 -5.42 -13.46 6.63
N ASP A 79 -6.61 -13.88 6.23
CA ASP A 79 -7.17 -13.71 4.89
C ASP A 79 -8.28 -12.67 4.94
N TYR A 80 -8.13 -11.58 4.19
CA TYR A 80 -9.03 -10.44 4.12
C TYR A 80 -9.62 -10.35 2.71
N ARG A 81 -10.92 -10.57 2.58
CA ARG A 81 -11.60 -10.53 1.27
C ARG A 81 -12.24 -9.16 1.06
N GLU A 82 -11.47 -8.27 0.46
CA GLU A 82 -11.84 -6.87 0.28
C GLU A 82 -11.04 -6.20 -0.84
N GLN A 83 -11.55 -5.09 -1.37
CA GLN A 83 -10.77 -4.13 -2.13
C GLN A 83 -10.27 -3.03 -1.20
N VAL A 84 -9.01 -2.67 -1.31
CA VAL A 84 -8.40 -1.58 -0.54
C VAL A 84 -8.18 -0.37 -1.44
N ASN A 85 -8.92 0.72 -1.18
CA ASN A 85 -8.84 1.97 -1.93
C ASN A 85 -8.22 3.07 -1.07
N VAL A 86 -7.05 3.55 -1.48
CA VAL A 86 -6.29 4.58 -0.77
C VAL A 86 -6.39 5.90 -1.52
N THR A 87 -7.30 6.78 -1.08
CA THR A 87 -7.53 8.09 -1.70
C THR A 87 -6.93 9.25 -0.89
N ARG A 88 -6.51 9.01 0.36
CA ARG A 88 -5.91 10.06 1.19
C ARG A 88 -4.56 10.53 0.65
N GLN A 89 -4.27 11.84 0.75
CA GLN A 89 -3.00 12.42 0.29
C GLN A 89 -1.83 12.14 1.25
N GLY A 90 -2.05 12.18 2.55
CA GLY A 90 -1.00 12.04 3.56
C GLY A 90 -0.37 10.64 3.60
N PRO A 91 0.87 10.51 4.13
CA PRO A 91 1.59 9.26 4.17
C PRO A 91 0.80 8.15 4.85
N LEU A 92 0.83 6.96 4.25
CA LEU A 92 0.21 5.77 4.81
C LEU A 92 1.14 4.57 4.64
N THR A 93 1.39 3.85 5.71
CA THR A 93 2.14 2.60 5.67
C THR A 93 1.24 1.43 6.09
N LEU A 94 1.11 0.42 5.23
CA LEU A 94 0.50 -0.86 5.58
C LEU A 94 1.60 -1.86 5.94
N LEU A 95 1.52 -2.45 7.13
CA LEU A 95 2.48 -3.44 7.61
C LEU A 95 1.77 -4.78 7.84
N GLY A 96 2.20 -5.83 7.18
CA GLY A 96 1.83 -7.19 7.57
C GLY A 96 2.64 -7.61 8.80
N GLN A 97 1.97 -8.14 9.84
CA GLN A 97 2.68 -8.73 10.98
C GLN A 97 3.44 -9.98 10.53
N THR A 98 4.71 -10.10 10.90
CA THR A 98 5.56 -11.23 10.50
C THR A 98 6.77 -11.37 11.41
N SER A 99 7.25 -12.59 11.57
CA SER A 99 8.57 -12.92 12.14
C SER A 99 9.69 -12.90 11.08
N HIS A 100 9.35 -12.72 9.79
CA HIS A 100 10.29 -12.77 8.67
C HIS A 100 10.22 -11.48 7.83
N PRO A 101 10.60 -10.31 8.38
CA PRO A 101 10.35 -9.01 7.74
C PRO A 101 11.15 -8.75 6.46
N ASN A 102 12.06 -9.64 6.08
CA ASN A 102 12.88 -9.55 4.86
C ASN A 102 12.61 -10.70 3.88
N ASP A 103 11.50 -11.43 4.05
CA ASP A 103 11.16 -12.56 3.19
C ASP A 103 9.68 -12.48 2.78
N ALA A 104 9.44 -12.15 1.50
CA ALA A 104 8.09 -12.07 0.94
C ALA A 104 7.38 -13.43 0.88
N LEU A 105 8.13 -14.53 0.77
CA LEU A 105 7.55 -15.88 0.71
C LEU A 105 7.01 -16.36 2.07
N LYS A 106 7.30 -15.61 3.14
CA LYS A 106 6.83 -15.86 4.50
C LYS A 106 5.73 -14.89 4.94
N ASN A 107 5.12 -14.17 4.00
CA ASN A 107 3.98 -13.33 4.31
C ASN A 107 2.81 -14.17 4.81
N THR A 108 2.15 -13.67 5.83
CA THR A 108 1.01 -14.31 6.52
C THR A 108 -0.27 -13.49 6.43
N VAL A 109 -0.22 -12.36 5.73
CA VAL A 109 -1.37 -11.48 5.52
C VAL A 109 -1.70 -11.49 4.05
N ASN A 110 -2.90 -11.97 3.71
CA ASN A 110 -3.40 -12.05 2.35
C ASN A 110 -4.63 -11.18 2.20
N ILE A 111 -4.64 -10.30 1.21
CA ILE A 111 -5.80 -9.48 0.84
C ILE A 111 -6.27 -9.99 -0.52
N PHE A 112 -7.51 -10.49 -0.56
CA PHE A 112 -8.09 -11.12 -1.73
C PHE A 112 -9.23 -10.31 -2.32
N TRP A 113 -9.27 -10.27 -3.63
CA TRP A 113 -10.44 -9.86 -4.39
C TRP A 113 -10.63 -10.79 -5.59
N SER A 114 -11.84 -10.86 -6.12
CA SER A 114 -12.15 -11.73 -7.24
C SER A 114 -12.98 -10.96 -8.25
N ASN A 115 -12.32 -10.36 -9.24
CA ASN A 115 -12.99 -9.65 -10.32
C ASN A 115 -12.09 -9.50 -11.56
N ALA A 116 -12.72 -9.49 -12.74
CA ALA A 116 -12.06 -9.24 -14.02
C ALA A 116 -12.95 -8.36 -14.92
N THR A 117 -12.38 -7.68 -15.91
CA THR A 117 -13.11 -6.73 -16.79
C THR A 117 -14.19 -7.36 -17.63
N GLY A 118 -14.09 -8.63 -17.98
CA GLY A 118 -15.09 -9.34 -18.76
C GLY A 118 -16.28 -9.87 -17.97
N THR A 119 -16.45 -9.45 -16.69
CA THR A 119 -17.53 -9.96 -15.83
C THR A 119 -18.84 -9.22 -16.00
N ASP A 120 -18.82 -8.00 -16.55
CA ASP A 120 -20.04 -7.27 -16.84
C ASP A 120 -20.56 -7.51 -18.27
N SER A 121 -21.87 -7.43 -18.44
CA SER A 121 -22.53 -7.66 -19.73
C SER A 121 -22.30 -6.53 -20.76
N THR A 122 -21.73 -5.39 -20.33
CA THR A 122 -21.55 -4.21 -21.18
C THR A 122 -20.14 -4.13 -21.76
N GLY A 123 -19.16 -4.88 -21.22
CA GLY A 123 -17.76 -4.85 -21.64
C GLY A 123 -17.08 -3.48 -21.39
N SER A 124 -17.69 -2.61 -20.60
CA SER A 124 -17.22 -1.25 -20.34
C SER A 124 -16.52 -1.09 -18.99
N TYR A 125 -16.33 -2.19 -18.27
CA TYR A 125 -15.72 -2.18 -16.95
C TYR A 125 -14.22 -1.88 -17.02
N ASP A 126 -13.81 -0.76 -16.44
CA ASP A 126 -12.41 -0.36 -16.45
C ASP A 126 -11.54 -1.31 -15.61
N ASN A 127 -10.33 -1.60 -16.07
CA ASN A 127 -9.39 -2.50 -15.39
C ASN A 127 -9.14 -2.09 -13.93
N ALA A 128 -9.07 -0.79 -13.64
CA ALA A 128 -8.83 -0.30 -12.29
C ALA A 128 -9.86 -0.80 -11.27
N TYR A 129 -11.10 -1.03 -11.70
CA TYR A 129 -12.17 -1.53 -10.82
C TYR A 129 -11.97 -2.99 -10.38
N THR A 130 -11.11 -3.73 -11.07
CA THR A 130 -10.82 -5.11 -10.71
C THR A 130 -9.73 -5.24 -9.63
N SER A 131 -9.02 -4.15 -9.31
CA SER A 131 -7.85 -4.16 -8.43
C SER A 131 -8.16 -4.58 -7.00
N VAL A 132 -7.24 -5.33 -6.41
CA VAL A 132 -7.24 -5.59 -4.97
C VAL A 132 -6.81 -4.37 -4.19
N LEU A 133 -5.74 -3.70 -4.64
CA LEU A 133 -5.24 -2.44 -4.09
C LEU A 133 -5.32 -1.34 -5.14
N THR A 134 -6.00 -0.26 -4.81
CA THR A 134 -6.02 0.97 -5.62
C THR A 134 -5.42 2.12 -4.84
N ILE A 135 -4.48 2.87 -5.47
CA ILE A 135 -3.87 4.06 -4.88
C ILE A 135 -4.04 5.20 -5.88
N ALA A 136 -4.99 6.10 -5.60
CA ALA A 136 -5.31 7.22 -6.48
C ALA A 136 -6.02 8.33 -5.69
N PRO A 137 -5.98 9.61 -6.13
CA PRO A 137 -6.65 10.70 -5.42
C PRO A 137 -8.17 10.54 -5.38
N THR A 138 -8.76 9.95 -6.40
CA THR A 138 -10.18 9.58 -6.49
C THR A 138 -10.32 8.25 -7.22
N PHE A 139 -11.45 7.62 -7.09
CA PHE A 139 -11.71 6.38 -7.82
C PHE A 139 -11.69 6.60 -9.35
N ASN A 140 -12.22 7.72 -9.82
CA ASN A 140 -12.19 8.08 -11.26
C ASN A 140 -10.77 8.35 -11.77
N ALA A 141 -9.87 8.85 -10.92
CA ALA A 141 -8.47 9.05 -11.27
C ALA A 141 -7.68 7.73 -11.39
N SER A 142 -8.20 6.63 -10.85
CA SER A 142 -7.62 5.31 -11.00
C SER A 142 -7.92 4.67 -12.35
N THR A 143 -8.98 5.12 -13.04
CA THR A 143 -9.35 4.57 -14.35
C THR A 143 -8.26 4.78 -15.36
N THR A 144 -8.11 3.87 -16.30
CA THR A 144 -6.97 3.82 -17.21
C THR A 144 -6.91 4.98 -18.20
N GLY A 145 -7.96 5.75 -18.30
CA GLY A 145 -8.10 7.09 -18.92
C GLY A 145 -7.52 7.34 -20.30
N ALA A 146 -6.46 6.67 -20.67
CA ALA A 146 -5.75 6.84 -21.94
C ALA A 146 -5.74 5.57 -22.80
N GLY A 147 -6.38 4.50 -22.34
CA GLY A 147 -6.54 3.26 -23.11
C GLY A 147 -7.78 3.30 -24.02
N PRO A 148 -8.14 2.19 -24.64
CA PRO A 148 -9.36 2.05 -25.42
C PRO A 148 -10.64 2.40 -24.65
N THR A 149 -10.61 2.37 -23.34
CA THR A 149 -11.70 2.72 -22.42
C THR A 149 -11.78 4.21 -22.08
N GLY A 150 -10.73 4.99 -22.33
CA GLY A 150 -10.72 6.42 -22.58
C GLY A 150 -11.43 7.38 -21.63
N ASN A 151 -11.41 7.15 -20.30
CA ASN A 151 -11.93 8.16 -19.37
C ASN A 151 -10.84 9.20 -19.04
N PRO A 152 -10.90 10.42 -19.56
CA PRO A 152 -9.93 11.45 -19.23
C PRO A 152 -10.04 11.79 -17.73
N VAL A 153 -8.92 11.80 -17.04
CA VAL A 153 -8.85 12.35 -15.69
C VAL A 153 -8.93 13.87 -15.79
N PRO A 154 -9.79 14.56 -15.00
CA PRO A 154 -9.86 16.02 -15.01
C PRO A 154 -8.49 16.66 -14.80
N ASP A 155 -8.20 17.75 -15.52
CA ASP A 155 -6.88 18.43 -15.49
C ASP A 155 -6.53 18.99 -14.10
N ASP A 156 -7.54 19.27 -13.28
CA ASP A 156 -7.40 19.77 -11.91
C ASP A 156 -7.36 18.66 -10.85
N THR A 157 -7.24 17.40 -11.27
CA THR A 157 -7.16 16.27 -10.33
C THR A 157 -5.95 16.42 -9.41
N PRO A 158 -6.14 16.54 -8.08
CA PRO A 158 -5.04 16.70 -7.16
C PRO A 158 -4.17 15.44 -7.11
N PHE A 159 -2.90 15.62 -6.75
CA PHE A 159 -2.03 14.46 -6.48
C PHE A 159 -2.56 13.68 -5.27
N GLY A 160 -2.58 12.38 -5.37
CA GLY A 160 -3.04 11.48 -4.31
C GLY A 160 -2.00 11.27 -3.21
N ASN A 161 -1.86 10.03 -2.74
CA ASN A 161 -0.93 9.72 -1.67
C ASN A 161 0.52 9.98 -2.11
N TYR A 162 1.22 10.88 -1.41
CA TYR A 162 2.58 11.25 -1.77
C TYR A 162 3.67 10.37 -1.13
N ASN A 163 3.30 9.44 -0.24
CA ASN A 163 4.23 8.51 0.39
C ASN A 163 3.50 7.28 0.95
N PHE A 164 2.92 6.48 0.04
CA PHE A 164 2.33 5.20 0.40
C PHE A 164 3.40 4.11 0.47
N ARG A 165 3.30 3.23 1.46
CA ARG A 165 4.23 2.09 1.59
C ARG A 165 3.52 0.84 2.05
N THR A 166 3.93 -0.32 1.52
CA THR A 166 3.52 -1.62 2.04
C THR A 166 4.74 -2.47 2.40
N TYR A 167 4.58 -3.31 3.41
CA TYR A 167 5.59 -4.28 3.83
C TYR A 167 4.93 -5.60 4.21
N ASN A 168 5.40 -6.70 3.62
CA ASN A 168 5.00 -8.07 3.96
C ASN A 168 3.49 -8.34 3.85
N LEU A 169 2.90 -7.96 2.72
CA LEU A 169 1.49 -8.17 2.38
C LEU A 169 1.41 -8.87 1.03
N ASN A 170 0.40 -9.72 0.85
CA ASN A 170 0.04 -10.30 -0.43
C ASN A 170 -1.29 -9.70 -0.89
N PHE A 171 -1.33 -9.17 -2.11
CA PHE A 171 -2.54 -8.71 -2.79
C PHE A 171 -2.83 -9.68 -3.93
N ILE A 172 -3.97 -10.37 -3.86
CA ILE A 172 -4.27 -11.52 -4.69
C ILE A 172 -5.62 -11.32 -5.37
N ASN A 173 -5.61 -11.16 -6.69
CA ASN A 173 -6.84 -11.28 -7.45
C ASN A 173 -6.97 -12.74 -7.92
N ASP A 174 -7.88 -13.46 -7.29
CA ASP A 174 -8.07 -14.90 -7.50
C ASP A 174 -9.21 -15.22 -8.47
N TYR A 175 -9.60 -14.26 -9.34
CA TYR A 175 -10.68 -14.45 -10.29
C TYR A 175 -10.38 -15.58 -11.28
N LEU A 176 -11.32 -16.48 -11.40
CA LEU A 176 -11.33 -17.57 -12.41
C LEU A 176 -12.71 -17.60 -13.08
N PRO A 177 -12.79 -17.88 -14.38
CA PRO A 177 -11.71 -18.28 -15.29
C PRO A 177 -10.87 -17.09 -15.77
N TYR A 178 -9.57 -17.28 -15.93
CA TYR A 178 -8.60 -16.27 -16.38
C TYR A 178 -8.85 -15.75 -17.80
N ALA A 179 -9.71 -16.38 -18.58
CA ALA A 179 -10.10 -15.93 -19.92
C ALA A 179 -11.07 -14.73 -19.93
N ALA A 180 -11.54 -14.26 -18.78
CA ALA A 180 -12.54 -13.19 -18.72
C ALA A 180 -11.96 -11.78 -19.02
N GLY A 181 -10.64 -11.60 -18.94
CA GLY A 181 -9.96 -10.33 -19.20
C GLY A 181 -9.07 -9.89 -18.04
N PRO A 182 -8.54 -8.66 -18.10
CA PRO A 182 -7.71 -8.07 -17.04
C PRO A 182 -8.30 -8.22 -15.64
N ALA A 183 -7.46 -8.65 -14.70
CA ALA A 183 -7.79 -8.90 -13.30
C ALA A 183 -6.65 -8.38 -12.42
N LEU A 184 -6.68 -7.12 -12.03
CA LEU A 184 -5.56 -6.45 -11.40
C LEU A 184 -5.41 -6.83 -9.91
N ALA A 185 -4.18 -6.99 -9.46
CA ALA A 185 -3.85 -6.98 -8.04
C ALA A 185 -3.53 -5.55 -7.55
N LEU A 186 -2.96 -4.70 -8.42
CA LEU A 186 -2.62 -3.31 -8.12
C LEU A 186 -3.04 -2.39 -9.26
N SER A 187 -3.71 -1.29 -8.91
CA SER A 187 -3.86 -0.10 -9.75
C SER A 187 -3.31 1.12 -9.01
N MET A 188 -2.43 1.89 -9.67
CA MET A 188 -1.85 3.10 -9.10
C MET A 188 -1.87 4.23 -10.11
N SER A 189 -2.35 5.41 -9.69
CA SER A 189 -2.43 6.60 -10.52
C SER A 189 -2.26 7.85 -9.66
N TYR A 190 -1.50 8.84 -10.15
CA TYR A 190 -1.27 10.12 -9.46
C TYR A 190 -0.84 9.97 -7.99
N ALA A 191 0.03 9.03 -7.68
CA ALA A 191 0.48 8.77 -6.32
C ALA A 191 1.94 8.31 -6.30
N ASN A 192 2.61 8.46 -5.17
CA ASN A 192 3.92 7.88 -4.91
C ASN A 192 3.79 6.69 -3.96
N ALA A 193 4.30 5.54 -4.37
CA ALA A 193 4.25 4.32 -3.57
C ALA A 193 5.58 3.56 -3.56
N GLY A 194 5.80 2.80 -2.48
CA GLY A 194 6.90 1.85 -2.36
C GLY A 194 6.39 0.53 -1.80
N PHE A 195 6.75 -0.57 -2.43
CA PHE A 195 6.31 -1.92 -2.09
C PHE A 195 7.53 -2.76 -1.70
N TYR A 196 7.55 -3.24 -0.46
CA TYR A 196 8.70 -3.93 0.11
C TYR A 196 8.28 -5.29 0.65
N TYR A 197 8.88 -6.36 0.15
CA TYR A 197 8.49 -7.73 0.51
C TYR A 197 6.98 -7.98 0.34
N THR A 198 6.38 -7.29 -0.64
CA THR A 198 4.97 -7.35 -0.99
C THR A 198 4.82 -8.17 -2.27
N GLN A 199 3.79 -9.00 -2.36
CA GLN A 199 3.48 -9.77 -3.54
C GLN A 199 2.18 -9.27 -4.17
N PHE A 200 2.16 -9.20 -5.50
CA PHE A 200 0.98 -8.96 -6.30
C PHE A 200 0.75 -10.18 -7.17
N LEU A 201 -0.38 -10.84 -7.00
CA LEU A 201 -0.69 -12.11 -7.65
C LEU A 201 -2.00 -12.00 -8.42
N SER A 202 -1.96 -12.36 -9.69
CA SER A 202 -3.11 -12.45 -10.57
C SER A 202 -2.75 -13.23 -11.82
N TYR A 203 -3.73 -13.54 -12.67
CA TYR A 203 -3.51 -14.27 -13.92
C TYR A 203 -3.27 -13.36 -15.13
N GLN A 204 -3.81 -12.12 -15.11
CA GLN A 204 -3.71 -11.22 -16.26
C GLN A 204 -3.64 -9.76 -15.79
N ASP A 205 -2.72 -8.98 -16.37
CA ASP A 205 -2.53 -7.55 -16.11
C ASP A 205 -2.39 -7.24 -14.60
N THR A 206 -1.55 -8.01 -13.93
CA THR A 206 -1.42 -7.99 -12.46
C THR A 206 -1.20 -6.60 -11.88
N VAL A 207 -0.43 -5.73 -12.56
CA VAL A 207 -0.08 -4.39 -12.10
C VAL A 207 -0.34 -3.38 -13.19
N SER A 208 -1.14 -2.37 -12.90
CA SER A 208 -1.37 -1.20 -13.74
C SER A 208 -0.87 0.06 -13.04
N ILE A 209 0.05 0.80 -13.68
CA ILE A 209 0.55 2.09 -13.22
C ILE A 209 0.27 3.10 -14.31
N ALA A 210 -0.71 3.95 -14.08
CA ALA A 210 -1.09 5.00 -15.01
C ALA A 210 -0.60 6.37 -14.50
N ARG A 211 0.04 7.13 -15.40
CA ARG A 211 0.52 8.49 -15.18
C ARG A 211 1.39 8.69 -13.93
N LEU A 212 2.67 8.50 -14.12
CA LEU A 212 3.69 9.11 -13.26
C LEU A 212 3.78 10.59 -13.66
N CYS A 213 3.68 11.51 -12.69
CA CYS A 213 4.00 12.92 -12.88
C CYS A 213 5.52 13.13 -12.92
#